data_ca2596a1f2d344feb04ddff6a759867f
#
_entry.id   ca2596a1f2d344feb04ddff6a759867f
#
_cell.length_a   1.000
_cell.length_b   1.000
_cell.length_c   1.000
_cell.angle_alpha   90.00
_cell.angle_beta   90.00
_cell.angle_gamma   90.00
#
_symmetry.space_group_name_H-M   'P 1'
#
loop_
_entity.id
_entity.type
_entity.pdbx_description
1 polymer ?
#
loop_
_entity_poly.entity_id
_entity_poly.type
_entity_poly.pdbx_seq_one_letter_code
_entity_poly.pdbx_strand_id
1 'polypeptide(L)'
;MSAAVVALPRGTAERAVPVYRATLDAEGAGVAIGGHSFGGRVASMLAADTGATNGPAALVLLSYPLHAPGRHEAWDSRTSHWPAIRCPVLLLSGEADPFARIDLLRAAVDRLDDARLRTWPRLGHGIGPVLGEAVEEIVGFLAGRT
;
A
#
# COMPACT_ATOMS: atom_id res chain seq x y z
N MET A 1 18.08 -1.46 9.58
CA MET A 1 16.61 -1.42 9.39
C MET A 1 16.01 -2.66 10.01
N SER A 2 14.98 -2.52 10.82
CA SER A 2 14.23 -3.63 11.40
C SER A 2 12.81 -3.62 10.86
N ALA A 3 12.18 -4.77 10.82
CA ALA A 3 10.81 -4.92 10.34
C ALA A 3 10.04 -5.91 11.21
N ALA A 4 8.76 -5.66 11.39
CA ALA A 4 7.84 -6.56 12.06
C ALA A 4 6.67 -6.90 11.13
N VAL A 5 6.15 -8.10 11.25
CA VAL A 5 4.97 -8.55 10.50
C VAL A 5 3.74 -8.41 11.39
N VAL A 6 2.72 -7.75 10.85
CA VAL A 6 1.44 -7.60 11.54
C VAL A 6 0.48 -8.66 11.02
N ALA A 7 0.00 -9.53 11.92
CA ALA A 7 -1.05 -10.49 11.57
C ALA A 7 -2.41 -9.78 11.60
N LEU A 8 -3.07 -9.73 10.46
CA LEU A 8 -4.37 -9.08 10.34
C LEU A 8 -5.52 -10.09 10.46
N PRO A 9 -6.63 -9.72 11.10
CA PRO A 9 -7.79 -10.58 11.18
C PRO A 9 -8.43 -10.80 9.80
N ARG A 10 -9.11 -11.92 9.63
CA ARG A 10 -9.93 -12.17 8.46
C ARG A 10 -11.17 -11.27 8.47
N GLY A 11 -11.71 -11.01 7.30
CA GLY A 11 -12.91 -10.19 7.12
C GLY A 11 -12.62 -8.94 6.29
N THR A 12 -13.30 -7.85 6.62
CA THR A 12 -13.17 -6.59 5.87
C THR A 12 -11.88 -5.84 6.23
N ALA A 13 -11.40 -5.02 5.31
CA ALA A 13 -10.25 -4.16 5.56
C ALA A 13 -10.53 -3.19 6.72
N GLU A 14 -11.73 -2.66 6.79
CA GLU A 14 -12.17 -1.73 7.84
C GLU A 14 -12.02 -2.32 9.25
N ARG A 15 -12.31 -3.61 9.40
CA ARG A 15 -12.15 -4.32 10.68
C ARG A 15 -10.70 -4.56 11.07
N ALA A 16 -9.81 -4.65 10.09
CA ALA A 16 -8.40 -4.87 10.33
C ALA A 16 -7.63 -3.60 10.69
N VAL A 17 -8.12 -2.42 10.33
CA VAL A 17 -7.47 -1.13 10.59
C VAL A 17 -7.13 -0.93 12.07
N PRO A 18 -8.04 -1.15 13.05
CA PRO A 18 -7.71 -0.96 14.46
C PRO A 18 -6.56 -1.86 14.96
N VAL A 19 -6.46 -3.08 14.42
CA VAL A 19 -5.39 -4.01 14.78
C VAL A 19 -4.04 -3.49 14.29
N TYR A 20 -3.99 -3.02 13.04
CA TYR A 20 -2.77 -2.45 12.48
C TYR A 20 -2.38 -1.15 13.20
N ARG A 21 -3.36 -0.32 13.52
CA ARG A 21 -3.14 0.92 14.28
C ARG A 21 -2.49 0.66 15.63
N ALA A 22 -2.94 -0.34 16.35
CA ALA A 22 -2.37 -0.68 17.66
C ALA A 22 -0.87 -1.01 17.55
N THR A 23 -0.46 -1.70 16.49
CA THR A 23 0.96 -2.00 16.23
C THR A 23 1.73 -0.73 15.87
N LEU A 24 1.18 0.12 15.01
CA LEU A 24 1.83 1.39 14.64
C LEU A 24 2.03 2.29 15.86
N ASP A 25 1.01 2.42 16.69
CA ASP A 25 1.08 3.22 17.91
C ASP A 25 2.15 2.71 18.89
N ALA A 26 2.30 1.39 19.00
CA ALA A 26 3.31 0.77 19.85
C ALA A 26 4.74 1.00 19.34
N GLU A 27 4.93 1.07 18.03
CA GLU A 27 6.25 1.32 17.43
C GLU A 27 6.69 2.78 17.50
N GLY A 28 5.76 3.70 17.64
CA GLY A 28 6.05 5.13 17.78
C GLY A 28 6.22 5.87 16.44
N ALA A 29 6.90 7.01 16.50
CA ALA A 29 7.08 7.88 15.33
C ALA A 29 8.20 7.39 14.40
N GLY A 30 8.14 7.81 13.13
CA GLY A 30 9.19 7.52 12.15
C GLY A 30 9.11 6.15 11.52
N VAL A 31 8.00 5.45 11.67
CA VAL A 31 7.81 4.09 11.17
C VAL A 31 7.11 4.11 9.81
N ALA A 32 7.64 3.36 8.85
CA ALA A 32 6.94 3.07 7.60
C ALA A 32 5.99 1.88 7.81
N ILE A 33 4.86 1.93 7.12
CA ILE A 33 3.92 0.82 7.08
C ILE A 33 3.70 0.35 5.65
N GLY A 34 3.17 -0.84 5.49
CA GLY A 34 2.88 -1.36 4.17
C GLY A 34 2.19 -2.71 4.20
N GLY A 35 1.95 -3.26 3.05
CA GLY A 35 1.38 -4.58 2.92
C GLY A 35 1.22 -5.02 1.49
N HIS A 36 1.08 -6.33 1.32
CA HIS A 36 0.75 -6.98 0.05
C HIS A 36 -0.76 -7.20 -0.03
N SER A 37 -1.33 -6.85 -1.17
CA SER A 37 -2.74 -7.11 -1.47
C SER A 37 -3.66 -6.55 -0.36
N PHE A 38 -4.43 -7.40 0.32
CA PHE A 38 -5.31 -7.02 1.43
C PHE A 38 -4.59 -6.19 2.50
N GLY A 39 -3.37 -6.59 2.88
CA GLY A 39 -2.56 -5.83 3.84
C GLY A 39 -2.24 -4.42 3.37
N GLY A 40 -2.04 -4.23 2.07
CA GLY A 40 -1.88 -2.90 1.48
C GLY A 40 -3.14 -2.05 1.58
N ARG A 41 -4.31 -2.64 1.38
CA ARG A 41 -5.58 -1.92 1.58
C ARG A 41 -5.70 -1.43 3.02
N VAL A 42 -5.46 -2.30 3.98
CA VAL A 42 -5.52 -1.94 5.41
C VAL A 42 -4.52 -0.84 5.74
N ALA A 43 -3.27 -0.97 5.29
CA ALA A 43 -2.24 0.03 5.54
C ALA A 43 -2.61 1.39 4.92
N SER A 44 -3.16 1.43 3.71
CA SER A 44 -3.58 2.67 3.07
C SER A 44 -4.74 3.35 3.80
N MET A 45 -5.67 2.58 4.31
CA MET A 45 -6.79 3.10 5.12
C MET A 45 -6.28 3.68 6.44
N LEU A 46 -5.35 3.00 7.09
CA LEU A 46 -4.71 3.50 8.30
C LEU A 46 -3.97 4.81 8.03
N ALA A 47 -3.18 4.87 6.95
CA ALA A 47 -2.46 6.09 6.59
C ALA A 47 -3.38 7.28 6.30
N ALA A 48 -4.56 7.02 5.72
CA ALA A 48 -5.56 8.06 5.44
C ALA A 48 -6.29 8.54 6.71
N ASP A 49 -6.41 7.66 7.72
CA ASP A 49 -7.22 7.91 8.92
C ASP A 49 -6.41 8.51 10.08
N THR A 50 -5.15 8.83 9.87
CA THR A 50 -4.27 9.21 10.97
C THR A 50 -4.51 10.61 11.55
N GLY A 51 -5.50 11.36 11.13
CA GLY A 51 -5.90 12.62 11.79
C GLY A 51 -4.74 13.47 12.33
N ALA A 52 -3.57 13.37 11.79
CA ALA A 52 -2.44 14.29 11.91
C ALA A 52 -1.34 14.04 12.93
N THR A 53 -1.52 13.31 14.03
CA THR A 53 -0.48 13.35 15.07
C THR A 53 0.51 12.19 15.07
N ASN A 54 0.13 11.01 14.58
CA ASN A 54 0.98 9.82 14.57
C ASN A 54 0.81 9.01 13.29
N GLY A 55 0.88 9.69 12.15
CA GLY A 55 0.85 9.02 10.86
C GLY A 55 2.16 8.29 10.56
N PRO A 56 2.15 7.34 9.64
CA PRO A 56 3.37 6.66 9.22
C PRO A 56 4.30 7.62 8.49
N ALA A 57 5.61 7.35 8.59
CA ALA A 57 6.62 8.12 7.87
C ALA A 57 6.59 7.86 6.36
N ALA A 58 6.16 6.68 5.95
CA ALA A 58 6.03 6.28 4.55
C ALA A 58 5.07 5.08 4.44
N LEU A 59 4.52 4.88 3.25
CA LEU A 59 3.60 3.78 2.94
C LEU A 59 4.12 3.00 1.74
N VAL A 60 4.17 1.67 1.86
CA VAL A 60 4.56 0.76 0.78
C VAL A 60 3.42 -0.18 0.43
N LEU A 61 2.94 -0.10 -0.79
CA LEU A 61 1.81 -0.88 -1.29
C LEU A 61 2.29 -1.88 -2.35
N LEU A 62 2.22 -3.16 -2.02
CA LEU A 62 2.60 -4.25 -2.91
C LEU A 62 1.34 -4.90 -3.48
N SER A 63 1.21 -4.87 -4.81
CA SER A 63 0.08 -5.47 -5.52
C SER A 63 -1.27 -5.03 -4.93
N TYR A 64 -1.48 -3.73 -4.85
CA TYR A 64 -2.72 -3.17 -4.29
C TYR A 64 -3.93 -3.61 -5.13
N PRO A 65 -4.94 -4.25 -4.50
CA PRO A 65 -6.09 -4.75 -5.25
C PRO A 65 -7.12 -3.65 -5.45
N LEU A 66 -7.09 -3.00 -6.61
CA LEU A 66 -8.05 -1.97 -6.99
C LEU A 66 -9.47 -2.50 -7.12
N HIS A 67 -9.59 -3.77 -7.52
CA HIS A 67 -10.86 -4.40 -7.82
C HIS A 67 -10.70 -5.93 -7.82
N ALA A 68 -11.79 -6.65 -7.73
CA ALA A 68 -11.78 -8.07 -8.07
C ALA A 68 -11.66 -8.23 -9.60
N PRO A 69 -11.16 -9.36 -10.09
CA PRO A 69 -11.10 -9.62 -11.54
C PRO A 69 -12.47 -9.40 -12.20
N GLY A 70 -12.50 -8.61 -13.27
CA GLY A 70 -13.72 -8.25 -13.98
C GLY A 70 -14.63 -7.22 -13.31
N ARG A 71 -14.29 -6.76 -12.12
CA ARG A 71 -15.07 -5.76 -11.35
C ARG A 71 -14.35 -4.42 -11.31
N HIS A 72 -13.98 -3.91 -12.47
CA HIS A 72 -13.11 -2.73 -12.61
C HIS A 72 -13.66 -1.46 -11.95
N GLU A 73 -14.97 -1.29 -11.90
CA GLU A 73 -15.64 -0.14 -11.30
C GLU A 73 -15.31 0.08 -9.82
N ALA A 74 -14.90 -0.96 -9.11
CA ALA A 74 -14.57 -0.87 -7.70
C ALA A 74 -13.30 -0.03 -7.40
N TRP A 75 -12.49 0.27 -8.42
CA TRP A 75 -11.25 1.04 -8.23
C TRP A 75 -11.51 2.40 -7.58
N ASP A 76 -12.62 3.02 -7.93
CA ASP A 76 -12.99 4.33 -7.40
C ASP A 76 -13.21 4.29 -5.89
N SER A 77 -14.08 3.40 -5.42
CA SER A 77 -14.37 3.26 -3.99
C SER A 77 -13.17 2.75 -3.19
N ARG A 78 -12.34 1.88 -3.78
CA ARG A 78 -11.16 1.32 -3.10
C ARG A 78 -10.01 2.30 -2.98
N THR A 79 -10.04 3.42 -3.67
CA THR A 79 -9.01 4.47 -3.59
C THR A 79 -9.59 5.84 -3.20
N SER A 80 -10.86 5.91 -2.82
CA SER A 80 -11.51 7.17 -2.43
C SER A 80 -10.86 7.84 -1.22
N HIS A 81 -10.20 7.08 -0.35
CA HIS A 81 -9.47 7.59 0.81
C HIS A 81 -8.04 8.07 0.48
N TRP A 82 -7.49 7.76 -0.68
CA TRP A 82 -6.11 8.07 -1.04
C TRP A 82 -5.78 9.57 -0.99
N PRO A 83 -6.66 10.50 -1.38
CA PRO A 83 -6.36 11.94 -1.25
C PRO A 83 -6.06 12.41 0.18
N ALA A 84 -6.48 11.64 1.19
CA ALA A 84 -6.21 11.96 2.59
C ALA A 84 -4.84 11.45 3.09
N ILE A 85 -4.13 10.64 2.29
CA ILE A 85 -2.80 10.12 2.66
C ILE A 85 -1.78 11.25 2.50
N ARG A 86 -1.03 11.54 3.56
CA ARG A 86 -0.06 12.65 3.59
C ARG A 86 1.39 12.23 3.54
N CYS A 87 1.71 10.98 3.84
CA CYS A 87 3.07 10.47 3.73
C CYS A 87 3.44 10.09 2.30
N PRO A 88 4.74 10.00 1.99
CA PRO A 88 5.19 9.44 0.71
C PRO A 88 4.73 8.00 0.53
N VAL A 89 4.35 7.63 -0.69
CA VAL A 89 3.82 6.30 -1.04
C VAL A 89 4.64 5.67 -2.16
N LEU A 90 5.10 4.45 -1.94
CA LEU A 90 5.65 3.59 -2.98
C LEU A 90 4.64 2.51 -3.35
N LEU A 91 4.34 2.41 -4.65
CA LEU A 91 3.50 1.35 -5.18
C LEU A 91 4.32 0.44 -6.09
N LEU A 92 4.23 -0.86 -5.84
CA LEU A 92 4.85 -1.90 -6.67
C LEU A 92 3.76 -2.82 -7.20
N SER A 93 3.65 -2.96 -8.52
CA SER A 93 2.55 -3.70 -9.13
C SER A 93 2.96 -4.37 -10.44
N GLY A 94 2.34 -5.50 -10.73
CA GLY A 94 2.43 -6.15 -12.03
C GLY A 94 1.46 -5.54 -13.04
N GLU A 95 1.91 -5.34 -14.28
CA GLU A 95 1.04 -4.82 -15.34
C GLU A 95 0.03 -5.85 -15.85
N ALA A 96 0.20 -7.12 -15.47
CA ALA A 96 -0.73 -8.20 -15.79
C ALA A 96 -1.54 -8.66 -14.55
N ASP A 97 -1.57 -7.87 -13.49
CA ASP A 97 -2.32 -8.20 -12.28
C ASP A 97 -3.84 -8.10 -12.53
N PRO A 98 -4.60 -9.20 -12.41
CA PRO A 98 -6.04 -9.17 -12.62
C PRO A 98 -6.81 -8.39 -11.56
N PHE A 99 -6.19 -8.06 -10.42
CA PHE A 99 -6.78 -7.24 -9.36
C PHE A 99 -6.46 -5.74 -9.49
N ALA A 100 -5.63 -5.36 -10.47
CA ALA A 100 -5.23 -3.97 -10.66
C ALA A 100 -4.94 -3.68 -12.13
N ARG A 101 -5.98 -3.42 -12.89
CA ARG A 101 -5.83 -3.05 -14.28
C ARG A 101 -4.93 -1.83 -14.40
N ILE A 102 -3.89 -1.91 -15.22
CA ILE A 102 -2.78 -0.94 -15.20
C ILE A 102 -3.20 0.50 -15.51
N ASP A 103 -4.15 0.70 -16.44
CA ASP A 103 -4.65 2.04 -16.74
C ASP A 103 -5.39 2.66 -15.55
N LEU A 104 -6.15 1.84 -14.81
CA LEU A 104 -6.85 2.26 -13.59
C LEU A 104 -5.87 2.53 -12.45
N LEU A 105 -4.82 1.73 -12.34
CA LEU A 105 -3.79 1.96 -11.33
C LEU A 105 -3.09 3.30 -11.55
N ARG A 106 -2.73 3.60 -12.80
CA ARG A 106 -2.11 4.89 -13.15
C ARG A 106 -3.03 6.06 -12.84
N ALA A 107 -4.33 5.92 -13.13
CA ALA A 107 -5.31 6.94 -12.78
C ALA A 107 -5.46 7.10 -11.26
N ALA A 108 -5.46 6.00 -10.52
CA ALA A 108 -5.57 6.02 -9.07
C ALA A 108 -4.37 6.70 -8.39
N VAL A 109 -3.16 6.48 -8.91
CA VAL A 109 -1.94 7.09 -8.39
C VAL A 109 -2.02 8.63 -8.40
N ASP A 110 -2.72 9.21 -9.36
CA ASP A 110 -2.93 10.66 -9.43
C ASP A 110 -3.74 11.21 -8.25
N ARG A 111 -4.39 10.36 -7.46
CA ARG A 111 -5.09 10.75 -6.23
C ARG A 111 -4.16 10.94 -5.03
N LEU A 112 -2.91 10.52 -5.14
CA LEU A 112 -1.90 10.62 -4.09
C LEU A 112 -1.07 11.90 -4.24
N ASP A 113 -0.75 12.57 -3.13
CA ASP A 113 0.05 13.79 -3.13
C ASP A 113 1.51 13.53 -3.53
N ASP A 114 2.09 12.46 -3.00
CA ASP A 114 3.50 12.10 -3.19
C ASP A 114 3.58 10.59 -3.41
N ALA A 115 3.69 10.19 -4.65
CA ALA A 115 3.69 8.77 -4.99
C ALA A 115 4.77 8.42 -6.02
N ARG A 116 5.32 7.24 -5.85
CA ARG A 116 6.22 6.60 -6.80
C ARG A 116 5.62 5.25 -7.18
N LEU A 117 5.44 5.03 -8.50
CA LEU A 117 4.94 3.76 -9.04
C LEU A 117 6.05 3.04 -9.80
N ARG A 118 6.31 1.79 -9.43
CA ARG A 118 7.14 0.87 -10.19
C ARG A 118 6.28 -0.30 -10.66
N THR A 119 6.34 -0.61 -11.93
CA THR A 119 5.61 -1.74 -12.52
C THR A 119 6.53 -2.68 -13.28
N TRP A 120 6.10 -3.92 -13.48
CA TRP A 120 6.78 -4.92 -14.27
C TRP A 120 5.84 -5.49 -15.33
N PRO A 121 6.22 -5.46 -16.62
CA PRO A 121 5.45 -6.12 -17.68
C PRO A 121 5.28 -7.61 -17.37
N ARG A 122 4.14 -8.17 -17.67
CA ARG A 122 3.82 -9.59 -17.51
C ARG A 122 3.78 -10.11 -16.07
N LEU A 123 4.10 -9.31 -15.08
CA LEU A 123 3.94 -9.69 -13.67
C LEU A 123 2.46 -9.69 -13.30
N GLY A 124 2.00 -10.76 -12.66
CA GLY A 124 0.64 -10.88 -12.11
C GLY A 124 0.56 -10.32 -10.68
N HIS A 125 -0.30 -10.94 -9.87
CA HIS A 125 -0.60 -10.46 -8.51
C HIS A 125 0.51 -10.76 -7.48
N GLY A 126 1.31 -11.79 -7.70
CA GLY A 126 2.39 -12.16 -6.79
C GLY A 126 3.69 -11.41 -7.09
N ILE A 127 4.37 -10.94 -6.07
CA ILE A 127 5.64 -10.21 -6.19
C ILE A 127 6.87 -11.13 -6.25
N GLY A 128 6.70 -12.42 -5.97
CA GLY A 128 7.79 -13.40 -5.89
C GLY A 128 8.78 -13.38 -7.05
N PRO A 129 8.33 -13.36 -8.32
CA PRO A 129 9.26 -13.36 -9.47
C PRO A 129 10.20 -12.16 -9.53
N VAL A 130 9.88 -11.05 -8.89
CA VAL A 130 10.66 -9.81 -8.87
C VAL A 130 11.08 -9.41 -7.45
N LEU A 131 11.09 -10.36 -6.53
CA LEU A 131 11.33 -10.07 -5.11
C LEU A 131 12.62 -9.28 -4.86
N GLY A 132 13.72 -9.65 -5.52
CA GLY A 132 14.99 -8.94 -5.38
C GLY A 132 14.89 -7.48 -5.79
N GLU A 133 14.31 -7.20 -6.95
CA GLU A 133 14.12 -5.83 -7.45
C GLU A 133 13.15 -5.06 -6.56
N ALA A 134 12.08 -5.71 -6.08
CA ALA A 134 11.11 -5.11 -5.18
C ALA A 134 11.76 -4.68 -3.87
N VAL A 135 12.60 -5.53 -3.28
CA VAL A 135 13.35 -5.20 -2.06
C VAL A 135 14.27 -4.00 -2.28
N GLU A 136 15.00 -3.96 -3.41
CA GLU A 136 15.85 -2.82 -3.74
C GLU A 136 15.06 -1.51 -3.86
N GLU A 137 13.90 -1.55 -4.51
CA GLU A 137 13.02 -0.38 -4.61
C GLU A 137 12.53 0.09 -3.24
N ILE A 138 12.14 -0.84 -2.37
CA ILE A 138 11.67 -0.52 -1.01
C ILE A 138 12.79 0.10 -0.19
N VAL A 139 13.96 -0.53 -0.17
CA VAL A 139 15.11 -0.04 0.60
C VAL A 139 15.52 1.34 0.13
N GLY A 140 15.64 1.56 -1.18
CA GLY A 140 15.96 2.86 -1.74
C GLY A 140 14.92 3.93 -1.42
N PHE A 141 13.64 3.57 -1.48
CA PHE A 141 12.54 4.49 -1.15
C PHE A 141 12.55 4.88 0.32
N LEU A 142 12.79 3.93 1.24
CA LEU A 142 12.77 4.18 2.67
C LEU A 142 14.02 4.89 3.17
N ALA A 143 15.11 4.89 2.42
CA ALA A 143 16.35 5.56 2.80
C ALA A 143 16.11 7.06 3.07
N GLY A 144 16.41 7.50 4.28
CA GLY A 144 16.21 8.89 4.72
C GLY A 144 14.77 9.27 5.06
N ARG A 145 13.81 8.33 5.00
CA ARG A 145 12.40 8.59 5.33
C ARG A 145 11.96 8.01 6.67
N THR A 146 12.78 7.14 7.22
CA THR A 146 12.47 6.49 8.51
C THR A 146 13.61 6.63 9.51
#